data_b6a3057a3637849260e7c1b498fa09a8
#
_entry.id   b6a3057a3637849260e7c1b498fa09a8
#
_cell.length_a   1.000
_cell.length_b   1.000
_cell.length_c   1.000
_cell.angle_alpha   90.00
_cell.angle_beta   90.00
_cell.angle_gamma   90.00
#
_symmetry.space_group_name_H-M   'P 1'
#
loop_
_entity.id
_entity.type
_entity.pdbx_description
1 polymer ?
#
loop_
_entity_poly.entity_id
_entity_poly.type
_entity_poly.pdbx_seq_one_letter_code
_entity_poly.pdbx_strand_id
1 'polypeptide(L)'
;MISREMEIKIPSGLDPSTIALFIQIASQYDSSVYVEVKNKKVNAKSIMGMMSLKLQKGEDVTIVADGQDEDAAVSGVATFLGA
;
A
#
# COMPACT_ATOMS: atom_id res chain seq x y z
N MET A 1 -2.24 15.68 -3.17
CA MET A 1 -1.40 14.54 -2.74
C MET A 1 -1.35 14.48 -1.22
N ILE A 2 -1.60 13.31 -0.66
CA ILE A 2 -1.47 13.10 0.78
C ILE A 2 -0.65 11.82 1.04
N SER A 3 -0.10 11.73 2.24
CA SER A 3 0.69 10.56 2.62
C SER A 3 0.42 10.19 4.08
N ARG A 4 0.65 8.92 4.41
CA ARG A 4 0.50 8.42 5.77
C ARG A 4 1.58 7.36 6.03
N GLU A 5 2.31 7.54 7.11
CA GLU A 5 3.27 6.54 7.61
C GLU A 5 2.53 5.54 8.47
N MET A 6 2.88 4.26 8.34
CA MET A 6 2.24 3.24 9.15
C MET A 6 3.07 1.97 9.20
N GLU A 7 2.71 1.10 10.12
CA GLU A 7 3.36 -0.19 10.31
C GLU A 7 2.50 -1.29 9.72
N ILE A 8 3.12 -2.25 9.04
CA ILE A 8 2.43 -3.44 8.51
C ILE A 8 2.07 -4.35 9.68
N LYS A 9 0.78 -4.63 9.84
CA LYS A 9 0.28 -5.48 10.93
C LYS A 9 -0.29 -6.80 10.46
N ILE A 10 -0.23 -7.09 9.17
CA ILE A 10 -0.68 -8.35 8.61
C ILE A 10 0.29 -9.44 9.04
N PRO A 11 -0.18 -10.52 9.72
CA PRO A 11 0.72 -11.53 10.29
C PRO A 11 1.65 -12.20 9.29
N SER A 12 1.18 -12.45 8.07
CA SER A 12 2.00 -13.07 7.02
C SER A 12 2.83 -12.08 6.23
N GLY A 13 2.71 -10.78 6.55
CA GLY A 13 3.28 -9.74 5.72
C GLY A 13 2.58 -9.67 4.39
N LEU A 14 3.25 -9.13 3.38
CA LEU A 14 2.68 -9.02 2.04
C LEU A 14 3.15 -10.19 1.18
N ASP A 15 2.59 -11.37 1.43
CA ASP A 15 2.81 -12.54 0.59
C ASP A 15 2.00 -12.39 -0.72
N PRO A 16 2.19 -13.28 -1.72
CA PRO A 16 1.52 -13.11 -3.01
C PRO A 16 0.00 -13.00 -2.94
N SER A 17 -0.66 -13.79 -2.09
CA SER A 17 -2.12 -13.70 -1.98
C SER A 17 -2.57 -12.41 -1.33
N THR A 18 -1.83 -11.94 -0.33
CA THR A 18 -2.13 -10.66 0.34
C THR A 18 -1.89 -9.50 -0.61
N ILE A 19 -0.82 -9.57 -1.43
CA ILE A 19 -0.55 -8.54 -2.43
C ILE A 19 -1.70 -8.46 -3.44
N ALA A 20 -2.24 -9.59 -3.87
CA ALA A 20 -3.37 -9.59 -4.80
C ALA A 20 -4.58 -8.85 -4.22
N LEU A 21 -4.89 -9.08 -2.94
CA LEU A 21 -5.97 -8.37 -2.26
C LEU A 21 -5.67 -6.89 -2.11
N PHE A 22 -4.43 -6.55 -1.77
CA PHE A 22 -3.99 -5.17 -1.63
C PHE A 22 -4.19 -4.40 -2.94
N ILE A 23 -3.78 -5.01 -4.06
CA ILE A 23 -3.93 -4.39 -5.38
C ILE A 23 -5.40 -4.19 -5.73
N GLN A 24 -6.27 -5.15 -5.40
CA GLN A 24 -7.70 -5.00 -5.61
C GLN A 24 -8.25 -3.80 -4.87
N ILE A 25 -7.83 -3.62 -3.63
CA ILE A 25 -8.27 -2.50 -2.81
C ILE A 25 -7.78 -1.18 -3.40
N ALA A 26 -6.48 -1.10 -3.71
CA ALA A 26 -5.89 0.11 -4.27
C ALA A 26 -6.52 0.46 -5.62
N SER A 27 -6.91 -0.54 -6.40
CA SER A 27 -7.47 -0.33 -7.74
C SER A 27 -8.91 0.18 -7.72
N GLN A 28 -9.58 0.15 -6.57
CA GLN A 28 -10.94 0.71 -6.43
C GLN A 28 -10.94 2.23 -6.48
N TYR A 29 -9.79 2.85 -6.27
CA TYR A 29 -9.69 4.30 -6.22
C TYR A 29 -9.09 4.84 -7.50
N ASP A 30 -9.56 6.02 -7.91
CA ASP A 30 -9.06 6.68 -9.12
C ASP A 30 -7.69 7.32 -8.89
N SER A 31 -7.39 7.67 -7.65
CA SER A 31 -6.10 8.27 -7.30
C SER A 31 -4.94 7.35 -7.61
N SER A 32 -3.81 7.92 -7.94
CA SER A 32 -2.55 7.18 -7.99
C SER A 32 -2.16 6.84 -6.56
N VAL A 33 -1.78 5.59 -6.32
CA VAL A 33 -1.39 5.13 -4.98
C VAL A 33 0.00 4.53 -5.05
N TYR A 34 0.86 4.96 -4.14
CA TYR A 34 2.25 4.49 -4.07
C TYR A 34 2.57 3.99 -2.67
N VAL A 35 3.49 3.04 -2.60
CA VAL A 35 4.04 2.56 -1.34
C VAL A 35 5.52 2.90 -1.33
N GLU A 36 5.95 3.65 -0.31
CA GLU A 36 7.35 4.02 -0.14
C GLU A 36 7.94 3.26 1.02
N VAL A 37 9.09 2.61 0.79
CA VAL A 37 9.83 1.90 1.82
C VAL A 37 11.28 2.26 1.66
N LYS A 38 11.86 2.92 2.66
CA LYS A 38 13.25 3.38 2.60
C LYS A 38 13.43 4.23 1.34
N ASN A 39 14.27 3.78 0.41
CA ASN A 39 14.55 4.54 -0.81
C ASN A 39 13.74 4.10 -2.01
N LYS A 40 12.78 3.19 -1.81
CA LYS A 40 11.97 2.66 -2.91
C LYS A 40 10.56 3.22 -2.87
N LYS A 41 10.05 3.57 -4.05
CA LYS A 41 8.68 4.01 -4.22
C LYS A 41 8.09 3.20 -5.37
N VAL A 42 7.04 2.45 -5.09
CA VAL A 42 6.41 1.59 -6.11
C VAL A 42 4.94 1.93 -6.25
N ASN A 43 4.40 1.65 -7.43
CA ASN A 43 2.98 1.82 -7.70
C ASN A 43 2.21 0.71 -6.97
N ALA A 44 1.28 1.10 -6.08
CA ALA A 44 0.49 0.15 -5.30
C ALA A 44 -0.44 -0.71 -6.15
N LYS A 45 -0.67 -0.32 -7.40
CA LYS A 45 -1.52 -1.08 -8.32
C LYS A 45 -0.70 -2.02 -9.21
N SER A 46 0.62 -2.09 -9.00
CA SER A 46 1.53 -2.93 -9.79
C SER A 46 1.92 -4.16 -8.99
N ILE A 47 1.58 -5.32 -9.51
CA ILE A 47 1.89 -6.59 -8.84
C ILE A 47 3.39 -6.78 -8.70
N MET A 48 4.16 -6.49 -9.77
CA MET A 48 5.61 -6.66 -9.75
C MET A 48 6.27 -5.67 -8.81
N GLY A 49 5.79 -4.43 -8.80
CA GLY A 49 6.30 -3.43 -7.86
C GLY A 49 6.11 -3.84 -6.43
N MET A 50 4.90 -4.29 -6.09
CA MET A 50 4.61 -4.70 -4.72
C MET A 50 5.39 -5.94 -4.30
N MET A 51 5.55 -6.90 -5.21
CA MET A 51 6.31 -8.12 -4.90
C MET A 51 7.80 -7.83 -4.69
N SER A 52 8.33 -6.80 -5.33
CA SER A 52 9.75 -6.44 -5.19
C SER A 52 10.09 -5.90 -3.81
N LEU A 53 9.10 -5.44 -3.06
CA LEU A 53 9.33 -4.84 -1.73
C LEU A 53 9.56 -5.87 -0.64
N LYS A 54 8.99 -7.06 -0.78
CA LYS A 54 9.13 -8.16 0.21
C LYS A 54 8.82 -7.70 1.63
N LEU A 55 7.70 -6.99 1.78
CA LEU A 55 7.31 -6.41 3.06
C LEU A 55 6.84 -7.47 4.04
N GLN A 56 7.20 -7.28 5.30
CA GLN A 56 6.85 -8.20 6.38
C GLN A 56 6.19 -7.46 7.52
N LYS A 57 5.51 -8.23 8.39
CA LYS A 57 4.88 -7.67 9.58
C LYS A 57 5.91 -6.90 10.39
N GLY A 58 5.52 -5.71 10.82
CA GLY A 58 6.37 -4.84 11.65
C GLY A 58 7.17 -3.83 10.87
N GLU A 59 7.22 -3.93 9.55
CA GLU A 59 7.93 -2.93 8.75
C GLU A 59 7.11 -1.66 8.60
N ASP A 60 7.80 -0.52 8.60
CA ASP A 60 7.16 0.78 8.40
C ASP A 60 7.12 1.12 6.93
N VAL A 61 5.99 1.65 6.48
CA VAL A 61 5.80 2.07 5.10
C VAL A 61 5.10 3.42 5.07
N THR A 62 5.26 4.14 3.97
CA THR A 62 4.51 5.38 3.72
C THR A 62 3.61 5.14 2.52
N ILE A 63 2.30 5.35 2.72
CA ILE A 63 1.32 5.27 1.64
C ILE A 63 1.11 6.68 1.13
N VAL A 64 1.24 6.85 -0.19
CA VAL A 64 1.04 8.14 -0.85
C VAL A 64 -0.10 8.00 -1.84
N ALA A 65 -1.05 8.91 -1.81
CA ALA A 65 -2.14 8.94 -2.80
C ALA A 65 -2.27 10.34 -3.39
N ASP A 66 -2.58 10.38 -4.68
CA ASP A 66 -2.69 11.63 -5.42
C ASP A 66 -3.86 11.54 -6.39
N GLY A 67 -4.90 12.32 -6.14
CA GLY A 67 -6.10 12.34 -6.97
C GLY A 67 -7.31 12.82 -6.20
N GLN A 68 -8.47 12.78 -6.86
CA GLN A 68 -9.70 13.30 -6.28
C GLN A 68 -10.14 12.54 -5.03
N ASP A 69 -9.95 11.23 -5.01
CA ASP A 69 -10.35 10.39 -3.87
C ASP A 69 -9.15 9.98 -3.01
N GLU A 70 -8.12 10.82 -2.98
CA GLU A 70 -6.87 10.49 -2.28
C GLU A 70 -7.07 10.22 -0.79
N ASP A 71 -7.98 10.95 -0.13
CA ASP A 71 -8.26 10.71 1.29
C ASP A 71 -8.85 9.32 1.50
N ALA A 72 -9.84 8.95 0.69
CA ALA A 72 -10.45 7.64 0.76
C ALA A 72 -9.46 6.53 0.41
N ALA A 73 -8.61 6.79 -0.59
CA ALA A 73 -7.61 5.83 -1.02
C ALA A 73 -6.60 5.51 0.08
N VAL A 74 -6.04 6.54 0.72
CA VAL A 74 -5.10 6.35 1.83
C VAL A 74 -5.77 5.61 2.98
N SER A 75 -7.00 6.01 3.32
CA SER A 75 -7.75 5.39 4.41
C SER A 75 -8.00 3.91 4.15
N GLY A 76 -8.48 3.58 2.96
CA GLY A 76 -8.79 2.19 2.61
C GLY A 76 -7.57 1.29 2.60
N VAL A 77 -6.49 1.77 1.99
CA VAL A 77 -5.24 1.03 1.93
C VAL A 77 -4.62 0.88 3.32
N ALA A 78 -4.61 1.95 4.10
CA ALA A 78 -4.05 1.92 5.46
C ALA A 78 -4.83 0.97 6.36
N THR A 79 -6.16 0.94 6.25
CA THR A 79 -6.98 0.03 7.03
C THR A 79 -6.61 -1.43 6.74
N PHE A 80 -6.38 -1.75 5.47
CA PHE A 80 -5.98 -3.10 5.09
C PHE A 80 -4.64 -3.49 5.70
N LEU A 81 -3.64 -2.58 5.61
CA LEU A 81 -2.29 -2.88 6.07
C LEU A 81 -2.16 -2.88 7.59
N GLY A 82 -2.95 -2.04 8.27
CA GLY A 82 -2.86 -1.87 9.71
C GLY A 82 -3.88 -2.66 10.51
N ALA A 83 -4.72 -3.40 9.84
CA ALA A 83 -5.82 -4.13 10.51
C ALA A 83 -5.35 -5.42 11.16
#